data_74ca6cfe8ff00dc14aed2c41ef429f55
#
_entry.id   74ca6cfe8ff00dc14aed2c41ef429f55
#
_cell.length_a   1.000
_cell.length_b   1.000
_cell.length_c   1.000
_cell.angle_alpha   90.00
_cell.angle_beta   90.00
_cell.angle_gamma   90.00
#
_symmetry.space_group_name_H-M   'P 1'
#
loop_
_entity.id
_entity.type
_entity.pdbx_description
1 polymer ?
#
loop_
_entity_poly.entity_id
_entity_poly.type
_entity_poly.pdbx_seq_one_letter_code
_entity_poly.pdbx_strand_id
1 'polypeptide(L)'
;MSGETAGAGHIVVDDLSVRFAANGSAVQAVDRASIEVKPAEFVSIIGPSGCGKSTLLNVVAGFIQPSEGRVLLDGTPVRRPGAERGVVFQQYSLFPWMTVRKNVEFGLKMQGRPPAQRETAARTLLGMAGLLAFENHYPDQLSGGMKQRVGIVRALATGPEVLLMDEPFGALDAQTRVVMQEILTNMWQQLKISVLFITHDIDEAVFLSEKIYVMTARPGRIKAEIPVPLPRPRTPDMSASPTFLALVRQIKSLIREESLAAMGGELAGGLRGLQSSFPSDGMRAL
;
A
#
# COMPACT_ATOMS: atom_id res chain seq x y z
N MET A 1 -7.25 8.46 36.43
CA MET A 1 -7.26 7.68 35.17
C MET A 1 -6.85 8.65 34.07
N SER A 2 -5.57 8.66 33.76
CA SER A 2 -4.97 9.56 32.78
C SER A 2 -5.38 9.06 31.38
N GLY A 3 -6.26 9.79 30.71
CA GLY A 3 -6.55 9.56 29.30
C GLY A 3 -5.29 9.90 28.50
N GLU A 4 -4.51 8.88 28.09
CA GLU A 4 -3.60 9.03 26.98
C GLU A 4 -4.46 9.49 25.80
N THR A 5 -4.16 10.67 25.28
CA THR A 5 -4.69 11.12 24.00
C THR A 5 -4.24 10.11 22.97
N ALA A 6 -5.12 9.18 22.60
CA ALA A 6 -4.87 8.25 21.50
C ALA A 6 -4.48 9.10 20.29
N GLY A 7 -3.27 8.89 19.76
CA GLY A 7 -2.80 9.59 18.56
C GLY A 7 -3.81 9.38 17.42
N ALA A 8 -3.93 10.34 16.51
CA ALA A 8 -4.80 10.23 15.34
C ALA A 8 -4.28 9.19 14.34
N GLY A 9 -5.19 8.63 13.53
CA GLY A 9 -4.85 7.70 12.45
C GLY A 9 -4.90 6.22 12.81
N HIS A 10 -5.72 5.83 13.81
CA HIS A 10 -5.98 4.43 14.13
C HIS A 10 -6.92 3.80 13.12
N ILE A 11 -6.43 2.84 12.31
CA ILE A 11 -7.24 2.08 11.35
C ILE A 11 -7.59 0.72 11.94
N VAL A 12 -8.88 0.39 11.92
CA VAL A 12 -9.38 -0.95 12.22
C VAL A 12 -10.19 -1.45 11.02
N VAL A 13 -9.78 -2.55 10.42
CA VAL A 13 -10.55 -3.31 9.44
C VAL A 13 -11.10 -4.53 10.17
N ASP A 14 -12.42 -4.66 10.19
CA ASP A 14 -13.14 -5.65 11.00
C ASP A 14 -14.00 -6.53 10.10
N ASP A 15 -13.61 -7.81 9.99
CA ASP A 15 -14.28 -8.90 9.24
C ASP A 15 -14.66 -8.51 7.80
N LEU A 16 -13.74 -7.83 7.10
CA LEU A 16 -13.97 -7.20 5.80
C LEU A 16 -14.09 -8.22 4.68
N SER A 17 -15.20 -8.21 3.95
CA SER A 17 -15.37 -8.97 2.71
C SER A 17 -15.72 -8.05 1.54
N VAL A 18 -15.13 -8.34 0.36
CA VAL A 18 -15.41 -7.61 -0.88
C VAL A 18 -15.70 -8.58 -2.01
N ARG A 19 -16.87 -8.41 -2.63
CA ARG A 19 -17.34 -9.18 -3.79
C ARG A 19 -17.60 -8.23 -4.95
N PHE A 20 -17.15 -8.61 -6.13
CA PHE A 20 -17.45 -7.90 -7.38
C PHE A 20 -18.37 -8.73 -8.25
N ALA A 21 -19.38 -8.11 -8.83
CA ALA A 21 -20.18 -8.74 -9.87
C ALA A 21 -19.37 -8.83 -11.17
N ALA A 22 -19.21 -10.03 -11.72
CA ALA A 22 -18.51 -10.26 -12.98
C ALA A 22 -19.26 -11.29 -13.81
N ASN A 23 -19.75 -10.94 -14.99
CA ASN A 23 -20.33 -11.85 -15.99
C ASN A 23 -21.36 -12.87 -15.42
N GLY A 24 -22.26 -12.40 -14.55
CA GLY A 24 -23.30 -13.26 -13.94
C GLY A 24 -22.84 -14.11 -12.74
N SER A 25 -21.57 -14.03 -12.35
CA SER A 25 -21.03 -14.63 -11.12
C SER A 25 -20.47 -13.56 -10.18
N ALA A 26 -20.40 -13.86 -8.87
CA ALA A 26 -19.75 -13.00 -7.90
C ALA A 26 -18.30 -13.48 -7.68
N VAL A 27 -17.34 -12.60 -7.87
CA VAL A 27 -15.92 -12.87 -7.57
C VAL A 27 -15.59 -12.29 -6.22
N GLN A 28 -15.24 -13.13 -5.25
CA GLN A 28 -14.77 -12.70 -3.94
C GLN A 28 -13.30 -12.34 -4.01
N ALA A 29 -13.01 -11.05 -3.83
CA ALA A 29 -11.64 -10.53 -3.85
C ALA A 29 -10.98 -10.60 -2.48
N VAL A 30 -11.73 -10.24 -1.42
CA VAL A 30 -11.31 -10.29 -0.01
C VAL A 30 -12.38 -11.03 0.78
N ASP A 31 -11.97 -11.88 1.71
CA ASP A 31 -12.84 -12.71 2.54
C ASP A 31 -12.46 -12.62 4.01
N ARG A 32 -13.30 -11.95 4.80
CA ARG A 32 -13.19 -11.79 6.26
C ARG A 32 -11.79 -11.37 6.72
N ALA A 33 -11.20 -10.36 6.06
CA ALA A 33 -9.92 -9.83 6.46
C ALA A 33 -10.08 -8.87 7.65
N SER A 34 -9.24 -9.06 8.66
CA SER A 34 -9.15 -8.15 9.82
C SER A 34 -7.71 -7.72 10.01
N ILE A 35 -7.47 -6.40 10.05
CA ILE A 35 -6.16 -5.79 10.30
C ILE A 35 -6.31 -4.56 11.18
N GLU A 36 -5.25 -4.23 11.89
CA GLU A 36 -5.14 -3.03 12.72
C GLU A 36 -3.85 -2.28 12.39
N VAL A 37 -3.96 -0.96 12.23
CA VAL A 37 -2.83 -0.03 12.16
C VAL A 37 -2.98 0.95 13.30
N LYS A 38 -2.07 0.91 14.25
CA LYS A 38 -2.07 1.83 15.39
C LYS A 38 -1.62 3.23 14.99
N PRO A 39 -1.96 4.28 15.77
CA PRO A 39 -1.45 5.62 15.52
C PRO A 39 0.07 5.65 15.36
N ALA A 40 0.53 6.35 14.31
CA ALA A 40 1.94 6.47 13.94
C ALA A 40 2.67 5.13 13.66
N GLU A 41 1.94 4.03 13.45
CA GLU A 41 2.51 2.73 13.08
C GLU A 41 2.70 2.64 11.56
N PHE A 42 3.79 2.01 11.10
CA PHE A 42 4.00 1.66 9.70
C PHE A 42 3.69 0.17 9.50
N VAL A 43 2.62 -0.14 8.79
CA VAL A 43 2.16 -1.52 8.58
C VAL A 43 2.20 -1.84 7.10
N SER A 44 2.78 -2.99 6.74
CA SER A 44 2.76 -3.50 5.37
C SER A 44 1.78 -4.65 5.19
N ILE A 45 1.21 -4.73 4.00
CA ILE A 45 0.47 -5.90 3.52
C ILE A 45 1.22 -6.51 2.35
N ILE A 46 1.49 -7.81 2.44
CA ILE A 46 2.20 -8.56 1.40
C ILE A 46 1.41 -9.83 1.04
N GLY A 47 1.57 -10.29 -0.19
CA GLY A 47 0.89 -11.51 -0.67
C GLY A 47 0.99 -11.65 -2.18
N PRO A 48 0.54 -12.78 -2.76
CA PRO A 48 0.60 -13.04 -4.19
C PRO A 48 -0.10 -11.96 -5.03
N SER A 49 0.26 -11.86 -6.32
CA SER A 49 -0.42 -10.94 -7.24
C SER A 49 -1.90 -11.32 -7.36
N GLY A 50 -2.77 -10.31 -7.41
CA GLY A 50 -4.22 -10.51 -7.54
C GLY A 50 -4.93 -11.05 -6.30
N CYS A 51 -4.28 -11.15 -5.14
CA CYS A 51 -4.90 -11.65 -3.90
C CYS A 51 -5.86 -10.65 -3.20
N GLY A 52 -5.98 -9.41 -3.68
CA GLY A 52 -6.92 -8.43 -3.11
C GLY A 52 -6.29 -7.32 -2.27
N LYS A 53 -4.96 -7.17 -2.23
CA LYS A 53 -4.27 -6.11 -1.46
C LYS A 53 -4.76 -4.71 -1.82
N SER A 54 -4.71 -4.35 -3.11
CA SER A 54 -5.20 -3.05 -3.59
C SER A 54 -6.70 -2.87 -3.37
N THR A 55 -7.50 -3.96 -3.41
CA THR A 55 -8.92 -3.92 -3.07
C THR A 55 -9.12 -3.53 -1.61
N LEU A 56 -8.39 -4.17 -0.69
CA LEU A 56 -8.44 -3.85 0.74
C LEU A 56 -8.03 -2.40 0.98
N LEU A 57 -6.92 -1.95 0.39
CA LEU A 57 -6.48 -0.55 0.50
C LEU A 57 -7.52 0.43 -0.04
N ASN A 58 -8.17 0.13 -1.16
CA ASN A 58 -9.22 0.97 -1.73
C ASN A 58 -10.46 1.05 -0.84
N VAL A 59 -10.78 -0.01 -0.06
CA VAL A 59 -11.85 0.07 0.95
C VAL A 59 -11.42 0.96 2.10
N VAL A 60 -10.18 0.85 2.59
CA VAL A 60 -9.64 1.74 3.63
C VAL A 60 -9.61 3.20 3.16
N ALA A 61 -9.29 3.44 1.87
CA ALA A 61 -9.35 4.77 1.27
C ALA A 61 -10.79 5.32 1.13
N GLY A 62 -11.81 4.45 1.19
CA GLY A 62 -13.21 4.79 0.99
C GLY A 62 -13.63 4.88 -0.48
N PHE A 63 -12.80 4.39 -1.43
CA PHE A 63 -13.14 4.34 -2.86
C PHE A 63 -14.08 3.18 -3.18
N ILE A 64 -14.04 2.10 -2.40
CA ILE A 64 -14.87 0.92 -2.53
C ILE A 64 -15.60 0.71 -1.21
N GLN A 65 -16.90 0.41 -1.27
CA GLN A 65 -17.65 0.00 -0.09
C GLN A 65 -17.47 -1.52 0.10
N PRO A 66 -17.28 -2.00 1.35
CA PRO A 66 -17.24 -3.43 1.62
C PRO A 66 -18.61 -4.08 1.37
N SER A 67 -18.60 -5.35 1.00
CA SER A 67 -19.82 -6.17 0.91
C SER A 67 -20.30 -6.62 2.29
N GLU A 68 -19.37 -6.88 3.20
CA GLU A 68 -19.59 -7.24 4.61
C GLU A 68 -18.44 -6.69 5.45
N GLY A 69 -18.66 -6.54 6.76
CA GLY A 69 -17.68 -5.97 7.68
C GLY A 69 -17.61 -4.46 7.58
N ARG A 70 -16.54 -3.87 8.11
CA ARG A 70 -16.38 -2.40 8.18
C ARG A 70 -14.92 -1.99 8.28
N VAL A 71 -14.68 -0.71 7.98
CA VAL A 71 -13.42 -0.01 8.25
C VAL A 71 -13.73 1.17 9.16
N LEU A 72 -12.93 1.31 10.21
CA LEU A 72 -12.98 2.44 11.14
C LEU A 72 -11.66 3.21 11.05
N LEU A 73 -11.76 4.53 11.07
CA LEU A 73 -10.65 5.45 11.29
C LEU A 73 -10.95 6.22 12.58
N ASP A 74 -10.11 6.08 13.59
CA ASP A 74 -10.32 6.67 14.94
C ASP A 74 -11.73 6.39 15.48
N GLY A 75 -12.21 5.14 15.30
CA GLY A 75 -13.54 4.70 15.73
C GLY A 75 -14.70 5.15 14.81
N THR A 76 -14.43 6.00 13.81
CA THR A 76 -15.45 6.50 12.86
C THR A 76 -15.52 5.63 11.61
N PRO A 77 -16.70 5.13 11.18
CA PRO A 77 -16.82 4.33 9.96
C PRO A 77 -16.40 5.09 8.70
N VAL A 78 -15.54 4.48 7.90
CA VAL A 78 -15.12 4.98 6.59
C VAL A 78 -16.21 4.69 5.56
N ARG A 79 -16.87 5.71 5.04
CA ARG A 79 -17.93 5.58 4.02
C ARG A 79 -17.62 6.21 2.67
N ARG A 80 -16.62 7.08 2.61
CA ARG A 80 -16.22 7.83 1.41
C ARG A 80 -14.77 8.30 1.53
N PRO A 81 -14.11 8.69 0.44
CA PRO A 81 -12.80 9.34 0.50
C PRO A 81 -12.83 10.59 1.38
N GLY A 82 -11.72 10.87 2.07
CA GLY A 82 -11.57 12.00 2.97
C GLY A 82 -10.14 12.52 3.00
N ALA A 83 -9.98 13.79 3.40
CA ALA A 83 -8.68 14.47 3.43
C ALA A 83 -7.74 13.93 4.53
N GLU A 84 -8.29 13.23 5.52
CA GLU A 84 -7.56 12.55 6.60
C GLU A 84 -6.78 11.32 6.12
N ARG A 85 -7.05 10.85 4.88
CA ARG A 85 -6.36 9.72 4.23
C ARG A 85 -5.69 10.17 2.95
N GLY A 86 -4.37 10.31 2.98
CA GLY A 86 -3.56 10.53 1.79
C GLY A 86 -3.37 9.20 1.03
N VAL A 87 -3.50 9.22 -0.30
CA VAL A 87 -3.32 8.02 -1.12
C VAL A 87 -2.19 8.24 -2.13
N VAL A 88 -1.26 7.29 -2.18
CA VAL A 88 -0.18 7.20 -3.17
C VAL A 88 -0.43 5.96 -4.02
N PHE A 89 -0.74 6.15 -5.29
CA PHE A 89 -1.01 5.08 -6.24
C PHE A 89 0.28 4.55 -6.87
N GLN A 90 0.24 3.34 -7.40
CA GLN A 90 1.32 2.71 -8.15
C GLN A 90 1.79 3.56 -9.33
N GLN A 91 0.85 4.18 -10.06
CA GLN A 91 1.16 5.20 -11.06
C GLN A 91 1.23 6.56 -10.37
N TYR A 92 2.20 7.39 -10.74
CA TYR A 92 2.50 8.67 -10.09
C TYR A 92 1.31 9.65 -10.04
N SER A 93 0.35 9.52 -10.97
CA SER A 93 -0.90 10.30 -11.06
C SER A 93 -0.72 11.83 -10.93
N LEU A 94 0.46 12.35 -11.33
CA LEU A 94 0.75 13.78 -11.29
C LEU A 94 -0.05 14.50 -12.39
N PHE A 95 -0.45 15.73 -12.13
CA PHE A 95 -1.07 16.61 -13.10
C PHE A 95 0.01 17.10 -14.09
N PRO A 96 0.04 16.64 -15.36
CA PRO A 96 1.14 16.93 -16.28
C PRO A 96 1.21 18.40 -16.68
N TRP A 97 0.10 19.15 -16.58
CA TRP A 97 0.01 20.58 -16.88
C TRP A 97 0.35 21.48 -15.68
N MET A 98 0.73 20.91 -14.55
CA MET A 98 1.12 21.66 -13.35
C MET A 98 2.59 21.44 -13.04
N THR A 99 3.28 22.49 -12.55
CA THR A 99 4.63 22.33 -12.02
C THR A 99 4.65 21.44 -10.78
N VAL A 100 5.82 20.96 -10.37
CA VAL A 100 6.04 20.16 -9.16
C VAL A 100 5.41 20.86 -7.94
N ARG A 101 5.72 22.14 -7.71
CA ARG A 101 5.14 22.91 -6.61
C ARG A 101 3.60 22.97 -6.69
N LYS A 102 3.05 23.27 -7.87
CA LYS A 102 1.59 23.34 -8.05
C LYS A 102 0.90 22.01 -7.84
N ASN A 103 1.55 20.88 -8.20
CA ASN A 103 1.05 19.55 -7.88
C ASN A 103 0.93 19.36 -6.36
N VAL A 104 1.93 19.75 -5.59
CA VAL A 104 1.92 19.66 -4.12
C VAL A 104 0.91 20.62 -3.49
N GLU A 105 0.81 21.85 -4.00
CA GLU A 105 -0.14 22.86 -3.52
C GLU A 105 -1.61 22.49 -3.80
N PHE A 106 -1.88 21.57 -4.73
CA PHE A 106 -3.25 21.32 -5.22
C PHE A 106 -4.23 20.94 -4.11
N GLY A 107 -3.87 19.98 -3.26
CA GLY A 107 -4.73 19.56 -2.15
C GLY A 107 -5.00 20.69 -1.15
N LEU A 108 -3.96 21.47 -0.81
CA LEU A 108 -4.09 22.64 0.06
C LEU A 108 -4.98 23.73 -0.56
N LYS A 109 -4.95 23.88 -1.89
CA LYS A 109 -5.85 24.78 -2.61
C LYS A 109 -7.31 24.33 -2.47
N MET A 110 -7.56 23.03 -2.57
CA MET A 110 -8.92 22.48 -2.39
C MET A 110 -9.43 22.64 -0.94
N GLN A 111 -8.52 22.67 0.04
CA GLN A 111 -8.84 22.99 1.44
C GLN A 111 -9.04 24.50 1.69
N GLY A 112 -8.95 25.35 0.68
CA GLY A 112 -9.13 26.82 0.80
C GLY A 112 -7.96 27.55 1.45
N ARG A 113 -6.77 26.91 1.58
CA ARG A 113 -5.59 27.57 2.20
C ARG A 113 -5.11 28.76 1.38
N PRO A 114 -4.71 29.87 2.03
CA PRO A 114 -4.17 31.05 1.36
C PRO A 114 -2.90 30.74 0.54
N PRO A 115 -2.64 31.46 -0.59
CA PRO A 115 -1.49 31.20 -1.47
C PRO A 115 -0.15 31.12 -0.75
N ALA A 116 0.15 32.06 0.14
CA ALA A 116 1.42 32.08 0.89
C ALA A 116 1.60 30.85 1.78
N GLN A 117 0.55 30.36 2.45
CA GLN A 117 0.59 29.16 3.28
C GLN A 117 0.83 27.91 2.43
N ARG A 118 0.18 27.82 1.25
CA ARG A 118 0.36 26.70 0.32
C ARG A 118 1.81 26.63 -0.19
N GLU A 119 2.35 27.78 -0.60
CA GLU A 119 3.72 27.86 -1.07
C GLU A 119 4.71 27.44 0.00
N THR A 120 4.58 27.97 1.22
CA THR A 120 5.48 27.60 2.34
C THR A 120 5.41 26.11 2.64
N ALA A 121 4.21 25.53 2.76
CA ALA A 121 4.05 24.12 3.04
C ALA A 121 4.61 23.24 1.91
N ALA A 122 4.33 23.59 0.64
CA ALA A 122 4.85 22.85 -0.50
C ALA A 122 6.37 22.87 -0.57
N ARG A 123 7.00 24.04 -0.36
CA ARG A 123 8.47 24.18 -0.38
C ARG A 123 9.12 23.43 0.77
N THR A 124 8.53 23.45 1.98
CA THR A 124 9.02 22.66 3.14
C THR A 124 9.03 21.16 2.81
N LEU A 125 7.92 20.62 2.31
CA LEU A 125 7.81 19.19 1.97
C LEU A 125 8.71 18.82 0.78
N LEU A 126 8.80 19.66 -0.23
CA LEU A 126 9.75 19.45 -1.34
C LEU A 126 11.20 19.47 -0.88
N GLY A 127 11.54 20.33 0.10
CA GLY A 127 12.86 20.33 0.75
C GLY A 127 13.14 19.00 1.45
N MET A 128 12.21 18.46 2.23
CA MET A 128 12.34 17.13 2.89
C MET A 128 12.55 16.00 1.89
N ALA A 129 11.94 16.10 0.71
CA ALA A 129 12.09 15.11 -0.36
C ALA A 129 13.28 15.34 -1.29
N GLY A 130 14.10 16.39 -1.04
CA GLY A 130 15.24 16.75 -1.89
C GLY A 130 14.85 17.24 -3.29
N LEU A 131 13.67 17.87 -3.42
CA LEU A 131 13.12 18.31 -4.71
C LEU A 131 12.94 19.82 -4.84
N LEU A 132 13.43 20.62 -3.90
CA LEU A 132 13.22 22.08 -3.92
C LEU A 132 13.78 22.75 -5.18
N ALA A 133 14.93 22.30 -5.68
CA ALA A 133 15.54 22.81 -6.91
C ALA A 133 14.67 22.55 -8.17
N PHE A 134 13.72 21.63 -8.10
CA PHE A 134 12.85 21.22 -9.20
C PHE A 134 11.40 21.74 -9.06
N GLU A 135 11.15 22.65 -8.11
CA GLU A 135 9.79 23.12 -7.79
C GLU A 135 9.02 23.72 -8.98
N ASN A 136 9.74 24.31 -9.94
CA ASN A 136 9.18 24.91 -11.14
C ASN A 136 9.18 24.01 -12.38
N HIS A 137 9.73 22.79 -12.29
CA HIS A 137 9.72 21.81 -13.39
C HIS A 137 8.35 21.18 -13.55
N TYR A 138 8.08 20.65 -14.74
CA TYR A 138 6.87 19.85 -15.04
C TYR A 138 7.18 18.36 -14.88
N PRO A 139 6.15 17.51 -14.68
CA PRO A 139 6.34 16.07 -14.49
C PRO A 139 7.13 15.36 -15.59
N ASP A 140 7.00 15.76 -16.86
CA ASP A 140 7.72 15.19 -17.99
C ASP A 140 9.24 15.41 -17.93
N GLN A 141 9.68 16.43 -17.20
CA GLN A 141 11.09 16.79 -16.98
C GLN A 141 11.74 16.01 -15.83
N LEU A 142 11.01 15.13 -15.14
CA LEU A 142 11.46 14.42 -13.95
C LEU A 142 11.76 12.95 -14.24
N SER A 143 12.74 12.37 -13.53
CA SER A 143 12.93 10.92 -13.48
C SER A 143 11.77 10.21 -12.75
N GLY A 144 11.64 8.89 -12.92
CA GLY A 144 10.61 8.09 -12.25
C GLY A 144 10.64 8.24 -10.72
N GLY A 145 11.83 8.16 -10.12
CA GLY A 145 11.97 8.35 -8.67
C GLY A 145 11.64 9.78 -8.19
N MET A 146 11.92 10.80 -9.01
CA MET A 146 11.49 12.18 -8.70
C MET A 146 9.97 12.31 -8.76
N LYS A 147 9.31 11.74 -9.78
CA LYS A 147 7.83 11.73 -9.90
C LYS A 147 7.21 11.05 -8.69
N GLN A 148 7.78 9.94 -8.23
CA GLN A 148 7.31 9.22 -7.05
C GLN A 148 7.40 10.08 -5.80
N ARG A 149 8.55 10.75 -5.57
CA ARG A 149 8.71 11.69 -4.45
C ARG A 149 7.68 12.81 -4.48
N VAL A 150 7.41 13.39 -5.65
CA VAL A 150 6.36 14.41 -5.79
C VAL A 150 4.98 13.84 -5.44
N GLY A 151 4.67 12.61 -5.85
CA GLY A 151 3.41 11.92 -5.51
C GLY A 151 3.22 11.73 -4.01
N ILE A 152 4.27 11.29 -3.31
CA ILE A 152 4.28 11.13 -1.84
C ILE A 152 4.09 12.50 -1.15
N VAL A 153 4.88 13.49 -1.53
CA VAL A 153 4.82 14.85 -0.97
C VAL A 153 3.44 15.48 -1.19
N ARG A 154 2.85 15.28 -2.38
CA ARG A 154 1.49 15.76 -2.69
C ARG A 154 0.44 15.15 -1.77
N ALA A 155 0.54 13.83 -1.50
CA ALA A 155 -0.39 13.15 -0.59
C ALA A 155 -0.22 13.65 0.85
N LEU A 156 1.02 13.93 1.28
CA LEU A 156 1.34 14.45 2.61
C LEU A 156 0.97 15.94 2.80
N ALA A 157 0.90 16.72 1.72
CA ALA A 157 0.68 18.17 1.79
C ALA A 157 -0.65 18.55 2.46
N THR A 158 -1.67 17.71 2.35
CA THR A 158 -2.98 17.95 2.97
C THR A 158 -2.99 17.75 4.50
N GLY A 159 -1.89 17.25 5.07
CA GLY A 159 -1.77 16.91 6.49
C GLY A 159 -2.65 15.71 6.87
N PRO A 160 -2.57 14.58 6.14
CA PRO A 160 -3.38 13.41 6.44
C PRO A 160 -2.95 12.77 7.76
N GLU A 161 -3.88 12.10 8.44
CA GLU A 161 -3.63 11.27 9.62
C GLU A 161 -3.08 9.89 9.22
N VAL A 162 -3.46 9.44 8.02
CA VAL A 162 -3.09 8.16 7.43
C VAL A 162 -2.57 8.33 6.03
N LEU A 163 -1.47 7.62 5.70
CA LEU A 163 -0.95 7.49 4.34
C LEU A 163 -1.15 6.06 3.84
N LEU A 164 -1.89 5.92 2.76
CA LEU A 164 -2.18 4.65 2.08
C LEU A 164 -1.31 4.59 0.82
N MET A 165 -0.52 3.52 0.66
CA MET A 165 0.43 3.41 -0.44
C MET A 165 0.27 2.06 -1.15
N ASP A 166 -0.01 2.08 -2.46
CA ASP A 166 -0.18 0.88 -3.29
C ASP A 166 1.03 0.69 -4.20
N GLU A 167 1.93 -0.23 -3.84
CA GLU A 167 3.17 -0.58 -4.56
C GLU A 167 3.98 0.64 -5.04
N PRO A 168 4.26 1.63 -4.17
CA PRO A 168 4.77 2.93 -4.62
C PRO A 168 6.17 2.86 -5.23
N PHE A 169 6.94 1.80 -4.98
CA PHE A 169 8.31 1.68 -5.45
C PHE A 169 8.49 0.58 -6.52
N GLY A 170 7.39 -0.04 -6.98
CA GLY A 170 7.44 -1.15 -7.93
C GLY A 170 8.08 -0.81 -9.28
N ALA A 171 8.00 0.44 -9.72
CA ALA A 171 8.56 0.89 -11.01
C ALA A 171 9.99 1.48 -10.88
N LEU A 172 10.61 1.45 -9.68
CA LEU A 172 11.93 2.03 -9.45
C LEU A 172 13.04 0.98 -9.58
N ASP A 173 14.19 1.43 -10.10
CA ASP A 173 15.42 0.63 -10.03
C ASP A 173 15.88 0.42 -8.57
N ALA A 174 16.75 -0.57 -8.34
CA ALA A 174 17.16 -0.98 -7.00
C ALA A 174 17.82 0.15 -6.19
N GLN A 175 18.67 0.97 -6.81
CA GLN A 175 19.38 2.06 -6.10
C GLN A 175 18.41 3.18 -5.73
N THR A 176 17.57 3.61 -6.67
CA THR A 176 16.54 4.62 -6.41
C THR A 176 15.58 4.16 -5.34
N ARG A 177 15.22 2.88 -5.30
CA ARG A 177 14.32 2.30 -4.28
C ARG A 177 14.90 2.44 -2.88
N VAL A 178 16.17 2.09 -2.66
CA VAL A 178 16.82 2.24 -1.34
C VAL A 178 16.76 3.69 -0.87
N VAL A 179 17.13 4.64 -1.71
CA VAL A 179 17.04 6.07 -1.39
C VAL A 179 15.61 6.51 -1.05
N MET A 180 14.62 5.97 -1.79
CA MET A 180 13.21 6.27 -1.53
C MET A 180 12.71 5.73 -0.20
N GLN A 181 13.14 4.54 0.19
CA GLN A 181 12.82 3.93 1.48
C GLN A 181 13.38 4.76 2.64
N GLU A 182 14.62 5.24 2.51
CA GLU A 182 15.23 6.13 3.51
C GLU A 182 14.47 7.46 3.63
N ILE A 183 14.16 8.11 2.49
CA ILE A 183 13.39 9.36 2.48
C ILE A 183 12.02 9.16 3.13
N LEU A 184 11.30 8.10 2.75
CA LEU A 184 9.97 7.80 3.30
C LEU A 184 10.04 7.55 4.81
N THR A 185 11.03 6.78 5.26
CA THR A 185 11.25 6.48 6.69
C THR A 185 11.52 7.75 7.49
N ASN A 186 12.39 8.63 6.97
CA ASN A 186 12.72 9.90 7.61
C ASN A 186 11.49 10.83 7.69
N MET A 187 10.72 10.95 6.61
CA MET A 187 9.48 11.74 6.60
C MET A 187 8.44 11.17 7.58
N TRP A 188 8.25 9.85 7.59
CA TRP A 188 7.32 9.19 8.49
C TRP A 188 7.67 9.42 9.97
N GLN A 189 8.96 9.28 10.34
CA GLN A 189 9.43 9.52 11.70
C GLN A 189 9.18 10.97 12.18
N GLN A 190 9.31 11.94 11.26
CA GLN A 190 9.08 13.36 11.57
C GLN A 190 7.58 13.69 11.66
N LEU A 191 6.77 13.14 10.77
CA LEU A 191 5.35 13.48 10.65
C LEU A 191 4.47 12.66 11.60
N LYS A 192 4.93 11.51 12.08
CA LYS A 192 4.21 10.60 13.01
C LYS A 192 2.81 10.24 12.52
N ILE A 193 2.65 10.02 11.23
CA ILE A 193 1.41 9.57 10.61
C ILE A 193 1.35 8.03 10.59
N SER A 194 0.14 7.47 10.55
CA SER A 194 -0.03 6.03 10.34
C SER A 194 0.15 5.69 8.86
N VAL A 195 0.79 4.56 8.55
CA VAL A 195 1.03 4.15 7.16
C VAL A 195 0.50 2.74 6.94
N LEU A 196 -0.33 2.56 5.90
CA LEU A 196 -0.69 1.25 5.34
C LEU A 196 -0.06 1.14 3.97
N PHE A 197 0.89 0.21 3.84
CA PHE A 197 1.77 0.07 2.70
C PHE A 197 1.56 -1.28 2.01
N ILE A 198 1.26 -1.28 0.74
CA ILE A 198 1.20 -2.51 -0.06
C ILE A 198 2.46 -2.66 -0.87
N THR A 199 3.06 -3.84 -0.81
CA THR A 199 4.19 -4.22 -1.63
C THR A 199 4.18 -5.72 -1.92
N HIS A 200 4.89 -6.14 -2.97
CA HIS A 200 5.23 -7.52 -3.24
C HIS A 200 6.70 -7.83 -2.89
N ASP A 201 7.48 -6.81 -2.49
CA ASP A 201 8.87 -6.94 -2.10
C ASP A 201 8.97 -7.19 -0.59
N ILE A 202 9.50 -8.36 -0.21
CA ILE A 202 9.58 -8.81 1.18
C ILE A 202 10.62 -8.00 1.95
N ASP A 203 11.77 -7.73 1.33
CA ASP A 203 12.86 -6.98 1.96
C ASP A 203 12.40 -5.55 2.27
N GLU A 204 11.64 -4.95 1.35
CA GLU A 204 11.00 -3.65 1.54
C GLU A 204 10.02 -3.64 2.72
N ALA A 205 9.11 -4.63 2.78
CA ALA A 205 8.15 -4.74 3.87
C ALA A 205 8.85 -4.88 5.24
N VAL A 206 9.89 -5.72 5.32
CA VAL A 206 10.67 -5.90 6.56
C VAL A 206 11.46 -4.65 6.91
N PHE A 207 12.02 -3.94 5.92
CA PHE A 207 12.79 -2.72 6.17
C PHE A 207 11.92 -1.56 6.66
N LEU A 208 10.70 -1.43 6.15
CA LEU A 208 9.85 -0.26 6.42
C LEU A 208 8.96 -0.42 7.66
N SER A 209 8.46 -1.62 7.97
CA SER A 209 7.29 -1.80 8.83
C SER A 209 7.62 -2.19 10.27
N GLU A 210 6.74 -1.84 11.21
CA GLU A 210 6.68 -2.41 12.56
C GLU A 210 5.91 -3.74 12.57
N LYS A 211 4.99 -3.92 11.60
CA LYS A 211 4.14 -5.09 11.49
C LYS A 211 3.83 -5.40 10.03
N ILE A 212 3.78 -6.67 9.68
CA ILE A 212 3.48 -7.13 8.32
C ILE A 212 2.30 -8.11 8.38
N TYR A 213 1.27 -7.85 7.57
CA TYR A 213 0.20 -8.80 7.29
C TYR A 213 0.51 -9.57 6.01
N VAL A 214 0.47 -10.90 6.09
CA VAL A 214 0.60 -11.79 4.93
C VAL A 214 -0.78 -12.22 4.48
N MET A 215 -1.14 -11.97 3.22
CA MET A 215 -2.41 -12.40 2.65
C MET A 215 -2.29 -13.72 1.88
N THR A 216 -3.36 -14.54 1.94
CA THR A 216 -3.53 -15.73 1.11
C THR A 216 -3.69 -15.37 -0.36
N ALA A 217 -3.60 -16.36 -1.25
CA ALA A 217 -4.11 -16.25 -2.61
C ALA A 217 -5.62 -16.00 -2.62
N ARG A 218 -6.20 -15.71 -3.81
CA ARG A 218 -7.63 -15.38 -3.94
C ARG A 218 -8.56 -16.53 -3.49
N PRO A 219 -9.59 -16.26 -2.65
CA PRO A 219 -9.92 -14.96 -2.04
C PRO A 219 -8.91 -14.57 -0.97
N GLY A 220 -8.54 -13.27 -0.94
CA GLY A 220 -7.56 -12.76 0.01
C GLY A 220 -8.06 -12.80 1.45
N ARG A 221 -7.35 -13.51 2.31
CA ARG A 221 -7.54 -13.56 3.78
C ARG A 221 -6.24 -13.19 4.45
N ILE A 222 -6.30 -12.77 5.69
CA ILE A 222 -5.07 -12.61 6.49
C ILE A 222 -4.60 -14.00 6.93
N LYS A 223 -3.44 -14.42 6.43
CA LYS A 223 -2.80 -15.69 6.79
C LYS A 223 -1.98 -15.58 8.06
N ALA A 224 -1.25 -14.47 8.18
CA ALA A 224 -0.39 -14.24 9.34
C ALA A 224 -0.21 -12.74 9.60
N GLU A 225 -0.02 -12.41 10.88
CA GLU A 225 0.47 -11.13 11.37
C GLU A 225 1.88 -11.33 11.92
N ILE A 226 2.85 -10.59 11.42
CA ILE A 226 4.27 -10.75 11.76
C ILE A 226 4.80 -9.44 12.32
N PRO A 227 5.13 -9.37 13.61
CA PRO A 227 5.81 -8.23 14.18
C PRO A 227 7.25 -8.14 13.66
N VAL A 228 7.74 -6.92 13.45
CA VAL A 228 9.10 -6.65 12.98
C VAL A 228 9.89 -5.96 14.09
N PRO A 229 10.57 -6.71 14.98
CA PRO A 229 11.27 -6.19 16.13
C PRO A 229 12.64 -5.62 15.78
N LEU A 230 12.72 -4.85 14.70
CA LEU A 230 13.94 -4.16 14.28
C LEU A 230 13.96 -2.75 14.87
N PRO A 231 15.08 -2.31 15.47
CA PRO A 231 15.17 -0.97 16.08
C PRO A 231 15.08 0.15 15.04
N ARG A 232 14.79 1.35 15.51
CA ARG A 232 14.85 2.60 14.73
C ARG A 232 15.99 3.50 15.25
N PRO A 233 16.65 4.31 14.40
CA PRO A 233 16.49 4.40 12.94
C PRO A 233 17.01 3.14 12.21
N ARG A 234 16.36 2.79 11.10
CA ARG A 234 16.81 1.66 10.25
C ARG A 234 17.81 2.14 9.22
N THR A 235 18.88 1.39 9.06
CA THR A 235 19.93 1.63 8.06
C THR A 235 20.00 0.47 7.08
N PRO A 236 20.49 0.68 5.84
CA PRO A 236 20.62 -0.38 4.84
C PRO A 236 21.40 -1.61 5.33
N ASP A 237 22.40 -1.43 6.20
CA ASP A 237 23.20 -2.52 6.76
C ASP A 237 22.39 -3.51 7.59
N MET A 238 21.23 -3.09 8.12
CA MET A 238 20.35 -3.98 8.88
C MET A 238 19.77 -5.11 8.03
N SER A 239 19.75 -4.98 6.70
CA SER A 239 19.32 -6.03 5.77
C SER A 239 20.18 -7.30 5.86
N ALA A 240 21.42 -7.17 6.33
CA ALA A 240 22.32 -8.30 6.57
C ALA A 240 22.19 -8.91 7.99
N SER A 241 21.39 -8.31 8.88
CA SER A 241 21.24 -8.81 10.26
C SER A 241 20.54 -10.17 10.33
N PRO A 242 20.90 -11.03 11.30
CA PRO A 242 20.25 -12.33 11.47
C PRO A 242 18.73 -12.22 11.64
N THR A 243 18.25 -11.23 12.39
CA THR A 243 16.81 -10.98 12.61
C THR A 243 16.10 -10.63 11.31
N PHE A 244 16.65 -9.72 10.51
CA PHE A 244 16.10 -9.36 9.20
C PHE A 244 15.99 -10.58 8.29
N LEU A 245 17.08 -11.34 8.14
CA LEU A 245 17.13 -12.53 7.29
C LEU A 245 16.18 -13.64 7.76
N ALA A 246 15.96 -13.77 9.08
CA ALA A 246 15.00 -14.73 9.63
C ALA A 246 13.56 -14.34 9.24
N LEU A 247 13.18 -13.06 9.38
CA LEU A 247 11.87 -12.54 8.98
C LEU A 247 11.63 -12.72 7.49
N VAL A 248 12.60 -12.37 6.65
CA VAL A 248 12.51 -12.55 5.19
C VAL A 248 12.28 -14.02 4.84
N ARG A 249 13.00 -14.95 5.46
CA ARG A 249 12.82 -16.40 5.25
C ARG A 249 11.44 -16.88 5.67
N GLN A 250 10.96 -16.44 6.83
CA GLN A 250 9.63 -16.76 7.33
C GLN A 250 8.54 -16.30 6.36
N ILE A 251 8.59 -15.05 5.91
CA ILE A 251 7.60 -14.49 4.99
C ILE A 251 7.67 -15.19 3.63
N LYS A 252 8.88 -15.44 3.10
CA LYS A 252 9.07 -16.19 1.83
C LYS A 252 8.42 -17.57 1.89
N SER A 253 8.55 -18.30 3.01
CA SER A 253 7.90 -19.59 3.19
C SER A 253 6.38 -19.49 3.09
N LEU A 254 5.77 -18.53 3.82
CA LEU A 254 4.33 -18.31 3.83
C LEU A 254 3.77 -17.96 2.44
N ILE A 255 4.46 -17.08 1.70
CA ILE A 255 4.04 -16.67 0.34
C ILE A 255 4.22 -17.82 -0.66
N ARG A 256 5.31 -18.61 -0.54
CA ARG A 256 5.55 -19.76 -1.41
C ARG A 256 4.43 -20.81 -1.29
N GLU A 257 3.99 -21.10 -0.08
CA GLU A 257 2.85 -22.01 0.16
C GLU A 257 1.59 -21.53 -0.58
N GLU A 258 1.27 -20.24 -0.49
CA GLU A 258 0.11 -19.65 -1.16
C GLU A 258 0.24 -19.67 -2.69
N SER A 259 1.42 -19.39 -3.21
CA SER A 259 1.68 -19.43 -4.65
C SER A 259 1.53 -20.83 -5.21
N LEU A 260 2.05 -21.85 -4.50
CA LEU A 260 1.91 -23.26 -4.90
C LEU A 260 0.44 -23.71 -4.83
N ALA A 261 -0.31 -23.32 -3.80
CA ALA A 261 -1.73 -23.63 -3.68
C ALA A 261 -2.56 -23.00 -4.82
N ALA A 262 -2.25 -21.75 -5.20
CA ALA A 262 -2.90 -21.06 -6.33
C ALA A 262 -2.63 -21.77 -7.66
N MET A 263 -1.34 -22.11 -7.95
CA MET A 263 -0.95 -22.82 -9.18
C MET A 263 -1.56 -24.22 -9.27
N GLY A 264 -1.61 -24.97 -8.15
CA GLY A 264 -2.27 -26.28 -8.10
C GLY A 264 -3.75 -26.21 -8.41
N GLY A 265 -4.44 -25.17 -7.93
CA GLY A 265 -5.86 -24.90 -8.23
C GLY A 265 -6.10 -24.56 -9.71
N GLU A 266 -5.25 -23.75 -10.31
CA GLU A 266 -5.33 -23.37 -11.74
C GLU A 266 -5.07 -24.58 -12.67
N LEU A 267 -4.05 -25.39 -12.37
CA LEU A 267 -3.75 -26.61 -13.11
C LEU A 267 -4.91 -27.62 -13.03
N ALA A 268 -5.48 -27.82 -11.85
CA ALA A 268 -6.64 -28.70 -11.66
C ALA A 268 -7.89 -28.18 -12.39
N GLY A 269 -8.11 -26.86 -12.41
CA GLY A 269 -9.19 -26.21 -13.17
C GLY A 269 -9.00 -26.32 -14.66
N GLY A 270 -7.79 -26.09 -15.16
CA GLY A 270 -7.42 -26.23 -16.58
C GLY A 270 -7.58 -27.66 -17.10
N LEU A 271 -7.15 -28.66 -16.33
CA LEU A 271 -7.33 -30.08 -16.69
C LEU A 271 -8.81 -30.50 -16.75
N ARG A 272 -9.66 -30.00 -15.84
CA ARG A 272 -11.12 -30.25 -15.91
C ARG A 272 -11.76 -29.58 -17.13
N GLY A 273 -11.33 -28.38 -17.48
CA GLY A 273 -11.80 -27.68 -18.69
C GLY A 273 -11.41 -28.43 -19.99
N LEU A 274 -10.22 -28.99 -20.06
CA LEU A 274 -9.78 -29.81 -21.19
C LEU A 274 -10.57 -31.14 -21.28
N GLN A 275 -10.84 -31.81 -20.17
CA GLN A 275 -11.65 -33.03 -20.16
C GLN A 275 -13.11 -32.80 -20.60
N SER A 276 -13.69 -31.64 -20.30
CA SER A 276 -15.04 -31.28 -20.76
C SER A 276 -15.09 -30.87 -22.23
N SER A 277 -13.97 -30.45 -22.81
CA SER A 277 -13.85 -30.00 -24.21
C SER A 277 -13.52 -31.14 -25.20
N PHE A 278 -13.09 -32.32 -24.71
CA PHE A 278 -12.84 -33.51 -25.50
C PHE A 278 -13.74 -34.65 -24.99
N PRO A 279 -14.91 -34.90 -25.61
CA PRO A 279 -15.72 -36.05 -25.27
C PRO A 279 -14.92 -37.33 -25.58
N SER A 280 -15.03 -38.31 -24.67
CA SER A 280 -14.24 -39.56 -24.62
C SER A 280 -14.39 -40.52 -25.84
N ASP A 281 -15.17 -40.13 -26.84
CA ASP A 281 -15.44 -40.97 -28.02
C ASP A 281 -14.47 -40.76 -29.22
N GLY A 282 -13.49 -39.81 -29.12
CA GLY A 282 -12.57 -39.50 -30.22
C GLY A 282 -11.25 -40.25 -30.21
N MET A 283 -10.94 -41.08 -29.23
CA MET A 283 -9.59 -41.66 -29.03
C MET A 283 -9.47 -43.15 -29.39
N ARG A 284 -10.47 -43.71 -30.14
CA ARG A 284 -10.42 -45.11 -30.60
C ARG A 284 -10.20 -45.27 -32.13
N ALA A 285 -9.82 -44.19 -32.82
CA ALA A 285 -9.55 -44.26 -34.24
C ALA A 285 -8.33 -43.39 -34.61
N LEU A 286 -7.14 -43.81 -34.23
CA LEU A 286 -5.85 -43.50 -34.83
C LEU A 286 -4.88 -44.65 -34.51
#